data_ee98729f7d21505622e42fb057e0ecfd
#
_entry.id   ee98729f7d21505622e42fb057e0ecfd
#
_cell.length_a   1.000
_cell.length_b   1.000
_cell.length_c   1.000
_cell.angle_alpha   90.00
_cell.angle_beta   90.00
_cell.angle_gamma   90.00
#
_symmetry.space_group_name_H-M   'P 1'
#
loop_
_entity.id
_entity.type
_entity.pdbx_description
1 polymer ?
#
loop_
_entity_poly.entity_id
_entity_poly.type
_entity_poly.pdbx_seq_one_letter_code
_entity_poly.pdbx_strand_id
1 'polypeptide(L)'
;MKKILVLGAGAMGSAFTVPCAENRNEISLIGTHLEDELVDNLNKNNFLHPALNTHLPKKIKISKFEKFDEELKSNPDIVALAISSKGIDWACEQLIKNYSKDHRFVLLTKGLTLMDNKISTISSKINSIFKKKGLSEQNLSSVKGPCLATGLANKIRTSTVIANKNISIAKEISEIVSTDYYRTELSEDIIGIETAGAIKNIYSMLIGRSEDGTRLNSSHSEIS
;
A
#
# COMPACT_ATOMS: atom_id res chain seq x y z
N MET A 1 1.27 -21.41 1.59
CA MET A 1 2.33 -20.44 1.88
C MET A 1 2.64 -19.72 0.57
N LYS A 2 2.55 -18.39 0.55
CA LYS A 2 2.78 -17.54 -0.61
C LYS A 2 4.05 -16.73 -0.42
N LYS A 3 4.73 -16.39 -1.53
CA LYS A 3 5.87 -15.47 -1.53
C LYS A 3 5.39 -14.04 -1.81
N ILE A 4 5.70 -13.12 -0.93
CA ILE A 4 5.27 -11.72 -1.03
C ILE A 4 6.50 -10.83 -1.02
N LEU A 5 6.68 -10.07 -2.09
CA LEU A 5 7.69 -9.03 -2.19
C LEU A 5 7.00 -7.68 -1.92
N VAL A 6 7.47 -6.94 -0.91
CA VAL A 6 6.99 -5.59 -0.59
C VAL A 6 8.09 -4.59 -0.94
N LEU A 7 7.82 -3.70 -1.88
CA LEU A 7 8.71 -2.59 -2.25
C LEU A 7 8.28 -1.32 -1.52
N GLY A 8 9.16 -0.82 -0.67
CA GLY A 8 8.97 0.32 0.22
C GLY A 8 8.90 -0.11 1.68
N ALA A 9 9.94 0.21 2.45
CA ALA A 9 10.06 -0.08 3.88
C ALA A 9 9.46 1.02 4.78
N GLY A 10 8.77 1.99 4.20
CA GLY A 10 8.04 3.01 4.95
C GLY A 10 6.92 2.42 5.82
N ALA A 11 6.24 3.26 6.59
CA ALA A 11 5.27 2.83 7.59
C ALA A 11 4.20 1.85 7.04
N MET A 12 3.60 2.13 5.87
CA MET A 12 2.52 1.28 5.34
C MET A 12 3.06 -0.06 4.80
N GLY A 13 4.18 -0.05 4.06
CA GLY A 13 4.79 -1.29 3.56
C GLY A 13 5.22 -2.21 4.70
N SER A 14 5.87 -1.66 5.70
CA SER A 14 6.26 -2.38 6.91
C SER A 14 5.04 -2.91 7.69
N ALA A 15 4.01 -2.09 7.89
CA ALA A 15 2.79 -2.52 8.58
C ALA A 15 2.06 -3.65 7.82
N PHE A 16 2.06 -3.62 6.49
CA PHE A 16 1.43 -4.64 5.66
C PHE A 16 2.08 -6.02 5.81
N THR A 17 3.38 -6.06 6.16
CA THR A 17 4.06 -7.34 6.42
C THR A 17 3.49 -8.08 7.62
N VAL A 18 2.87 -7.38 8.58
CA VAL A 18 2.38 -7.98 9.83
C VAL A 18 1.26 -9.01 9.59
N PRO A 19 0.11 -8.65 8.97
CA PRO A 19 -0.94 -9.63 8.67
C PRO A 19 -0.47 -10.69 7.67
N CYS A 20 0.39 -10.33 6.70
CA CYS A 20 0.94 -11.30 5.75
C CYS A 20 1.78 -12.39 6.46
N ALA A 21 2.62 -12.01 7.42
CA ALA A 21 3.46 -12.94 8.19
C ALA A 21 2.64 -13.80 9.15
N GLU A 22 1.56 -13.25 9.72
CA GLU A 22 0.65 -13.98 10.60
C GLU A 22 -0.04 -15.13 9.85
N ASN A 23 -0.39 -14.91 8.59
CA ASN A 23 -0.92 -15.92 7.68
C ASN A 23 0.17 -16.87 7.11
N ARG A 24 1.34 -16.94 7.74
CA ARG A 24 2.44 -17.87 7.45
C ARG A 24 3.00 -17.75 6.02
N ASN A 25 2.97 -16.56 5.44
CA ASN A 25 3.59 -16.29 4.14
C ASN A 25 5.08 -15.99 4.29
N GLU A 26 5.84 -16.23 3.23
CA GLU A 26 7.23 -15.82 3.09
C GLU A 26 7.28 -14.37 2.58
N ILE A 27 7.98 -13.48 3.30
CA ILE A 27 7.92 -12.05 3.02
C ILE A 27 9.32 -11.48 2.89
N SER A 28 9.56 -10.81 1.77
CA SER A 28 10.72 -9.96 1.53
C SER A 28 10.27 -8.50 1.51
N LEU A 29 10.70 -7.73 2.51
CA LEU A 29 10.51 -6.29 2.59
C LEU A 29 11.77 -5.61 2.04
N ILE A 30 11.64 -4.91 0.94
CA ILE A 30 12.74 -4.22 0.26
C ILE A 30 12.55 -2.72 0.40
N GLY A 31 13.55 -2.04 0.99
CA GLY A 31 13.61 -0.59 0.98
C GLY A 31 13.79 -0.03 -0.44
N THR A 32 13.26 1.15 -0.70
CA THR A 32 13.62 1.92 -1.92
C THR A 32 15.06 2.43 -1.79
N HIS A 33 15.61 2.96 -2.88
CA HIS A 33 16.94 3.61 -2.88
C HIS A 33 17.05 4.83 -1.93
N LEU A 34 15.93 5.29 -1.36
CA LEU A 34 15.88 6.39 -0.38
C LEU A 34 15.75 5.90 1.07
N GLU A 35 15.67 4.58 1.29
CA GLU A 35 15.36 3.99 2.59
C GLU A 35 16.50 3.14 3.17
N ASP A 36 17.72 3.27 2.64
CA ASP A 36 18.88 2.47 3.08
C ASP A 36 19.17 2.64 4.58
N GLU A 37 19.13 3.86 5.09
CA GLU A 37 19.32 4.14 6.52
C GLU A 37 18.21 3.50 7.38
N LEU A 38 16.97 3.54 6.90
CA LEU A 38 15.85 2.90 7.58
C LEU A 38 16.03 1.38 7.63
N VAL A 39 16.43 0.76 6.52
CA VAL A 39 16.70 -0.69 6.44
C VAL A 39 17.83 -1.09 7.38
N ASP A 40 18.92 -0.32 7.41
CA ASP A 40 20.04 -0.56 8.33
C ASP A 40 19.59 -0.44 9.79
N ASN A 41 18.76 0.57 10.10
CA ASN A 41 18.21 0.77 11.43
C ASN A 41 17.31 -0.40 11.86
N LEU A 42 16.40 -0.85 10.99
CA LEU A 42 15.54 -2.01 11.25
C LEU A 42 16.36 -3.26 11.57
N ASN A 43 17.38 -3.56 10.77
CA ASN A 43 18.21 -4.74 10.95
C ASN A 43 19.07 -4.67 12.24
N LYS A 44 19.55 -3.48 12.63
CA LYS A 44 20.33 -3.28 13.86
C LYS A 44 19.48 -3.29 15.14
N ASN A 45 18.23 -2.83 15.07
CA ASN A 45 17.37 -2.63 16.22
C ASN A 45 16.27 -3.70 16.36
N ASN A 46 16.57 -4.95 16.02
CA ASN A 46 15.64 -6.07 16.14
C ASN A 46 14.29 -5.78 15.47
N PHE A 47 14.32 -5.15 14.29
CA PHE A 47 13.17 -4.79 13.47
C PHE A 47 12.21 -3.79 14.11
N LEU A 48 12.66 -2.99 15.07
CA LEU A 48 11.88 -1.88 15.63
C LEU A 48 11.73 -0.78 14.58
N HIS A 49 10.50 -0.58 14.10
CA HIS A 49 10.22 0.43 13.07
C HIS A 49 9.93 1.80 13.73
N PRO A 50 10.73 2.85 13.45
CA PRO A 50 10.64 4.12 14.18
C PRO A 50 9.28 4.81 14.03
N ALA A 51 8.70 4.83 12.82
CA ALA A 51 7.40 5.47 12.58
C ALA A 51 6.19 4.64 13.06
N LEU A 52 6.34 3.34 13.29
CA LEU A 52 5.28 2.47 13.80
C LEU A 52 5.38 2.27 15.31
N ASN A 53 6.54 2.55 15.89
CA ASN A 53 6.88 2.30 17.29
C ASN A 53 6.57 0.86 17.72
N THR A 54 6.84 -0.10 16.84
CA THR A 54 6.62 -1.53 17.08
C THR A 54 7.63 -2.37 16.32
N HIS A 55 7.86 -3.59 16.78
CA HIS A 55 8.72 -4.54 16.10
C HIS A 55 7.97 -5.24 14.96
N LEU A 56 8.60 -5.31 13.80
CA LEU A 56 8.11 -6.11 12.68
C LEU A 56 8.30 -7.62 12.96
N PRO A 57 7.55 -8.49 12.27
CA PRO A 57 7.68 -9.94 12.46
C PRO A 57 9.10 -10.45 12.20
N LYS A 58 9.67 -11.23 13.11
CA LYS A 58 11.06 -11.75 12.99
C LYS A 58 11.30 -12.69 11.79
N LYS A 59 10.22 -13.20 11.19
CA LYS A 59 10.31 -14.15 10.07
C LYS A 59 10.37 -13.48 8.70
N ILE A 60 10.28 -12.15 8.63
CA ILE A 60 10.42 -11.44 7.37
C ILE A 60 11.89 -11.19 7.04
N LYS A 61 12.21 -11.19 5.75
CA LYS A 61 13.51 -10.76 5.24
C LYS A 61 13.44 -9.26 4.96
N ILE A 62 14.36 -8.48 5.52
CA ILE A 62 14.44 -7.04 5.27
C ILE A 62 15.76 -6.74 4.57
N SER A 63 15.71 -6.11 3.40
CA SER A 63 16.89 -5.87 2.57
C SER A 63 16.81 -4.50 1.89
N LYS A 64 17.98 -3.98 1.51
CA LYS A 64 18.12 -2.78 0.70
C LYS A 64 17.71 -3.04 -0.75
N PHE A 65 17.56 -1.95 -1.50
CA PHE A 65 17.11 -1.97 -2.89
C PHE A 65 17.99 -2.83 -3.81
N GLU A 66 19.28 -2.97 -3.53
CA GLU A 66 20.22 -3.82 -4.30
C GLU A 66 19.72 -5.28 -4.46
N LYS A 67 18.90 -5.77 -3.50
CA LYS A 67 18.33 -7.12 -3.54
C LYS A 67 17.02 -7.22 -4.32
N PHE A 68 16.48 -6.10 -4.81
CA PHE A 68 15.17 -6.07 -5.46
C PHE A 68 15.10 -6.96 -6.70
N ASP A 69 16.11 -6.89 -7.59
CA ASP A 69 16.15 -7.68 -8.81
C ASP A 69 16.23 -9.18 -8.54
N GLU A 70 17.00 -9.59 -7.52
CA GLU A 70 17.10 -10.99 -7.10
C GLU A 70 15.76 -11.50 -6.56
N GLU A 71 15.11 -10.73 -5.69
CA GLU A 71 13.83 -11.09 -5.10
C GLU A 71 12.70 -11.10 -6.16
N LEU A 72 12.70 -10.15 -7.10
CA LEU A 72 11.72 -10.13 -8.18
C LEU A 72 11.88 -11.33 -9.12
N LYS A 73 13.11 -11.71 -9.45
CA LYS A 73 13.43 -12.92 -10.26
C LYS A 73 13.05 -14.22 -9.56
N SER A 74 12.94 -14.24 -8.24
CA SER A 74 12.45 -15.42 -7.50
C SER A 74 10.98 -15.74 -7.76
N ASN A 75 10.32 -14.95 -8.61
CA ASN A 75 8.93 -15.05 -9.03
C ASN A 75 7.95 -15.05 -7.85
N PRO A 76 7.87 -13.95 -7.08
CA PRO A 76 6.93 -13.83 -5.97
C PRO A 76 5.47 -13.93 -6.46
N ASP A 77 4.60 -14.55 -5.67
CA ASP A 77 3.16 -14.64 -5.95
C ASP A 77 2.51 -13.23 -5.96
N ILE A 78 3.04 -12.31 -5.13
CA ILE A 78 2.55 -10.94 -5.00
C ILE A 78 3.73 -9.97 -4.92
N VAL A 79 3.63 -8.86 -5.66
CA VAL A 79 4.52 -7.70 -5.53
C VAL A 79 3.70 -6.52 -5.01
N ALA A 80 3.88 -6.17 -3.74
CA ALA A 80 3.18 -5.06 -3.11
C ALA A 80 4.00 -3.76 -3.26
N LEU A 81 3.38 -2.73 -3.84
CA LEU A 81 3.99 -1.42 -4.03
C LEU A 81 3.53 -0.47 -2.90
N ALA A 82 4.43 -0.19 -1.96
CA ALA A 82 4.20 0.65 -0.78
C ALA A 82 5.02 1.96 -0.82
N ILE A 83 5.15 2.53 -1.99
CA ILE A 83 5.92 3.74 -2.27
C ILE A 83 5.02 4.97 -2.41
N SER A 84 5.60 6.16 -2.42
CA SER A 84 4.84 7.38 -2.69
C SER A 84 4.35 7.44 -4.15
N SER A 85 3.27 8.19 -4.42
CA SER A 85 2.78 8.38 -5.79
C SER A 85 3.83 9.03 -6.73
N LYS A 86 4.77 9.79 -6.17
CA LYS A 86 5.88 10.39 -6.93
C LYS A 86 6.93 9.35 -7.37
N GLY A 87 7.04 8.23 -6.67
CA GLY A 87 7.98 7.15 -6.98
C GLY A 87 7.47 6.13 -8.01
N ILE A 88 6.25 6.27 -8.51
CA ILE A 88 5.64 5.25 -9.40
C ILE A 88 6.40 5.11 -10.72
N ASP A 89 6.83 6.21 -11.34
CA ASP A 89 7.59 6.14 -12.59
C ASP A 89 8.88 5.35 -12.41
N TRP A 90 9.65 5.68 -11.36
CA TRP A 90 10.85 4.94 -10.98
C TRP A 90 10.57 3.45 -10.70
N ALA A 91 9.52 3.14 -9.93
CA ALA A 91 9.19 1.75 -9.62
C ALA A 91 8.82 0.96 -10.88
N CYS A 92 8.05 1.54 -11.80
CA CYS A 92 7.75 0.91 -13.08
C CYS A 92 9.02 0.60 -13.89
N GLU A 93 9.99 1.52 -13.93
CA GLU A 93 11.26 1.30 -14.60
C GLU A 93 12.02 0.10 -14.00
N GLN A 94 12.01 -0.06 -12.67
CA GLN A 94 12.65 -1.20 -12.01
C GLN A 94 11.91 -2.52 -12.29
N LEU A 95 10.57 -2.50 -12.18
CA LEU A 95 9.73 -3.68 -12.43
C LEU A 95 9.87 -4.20 -13.87
N ILE A 96 9.94 -3.30 -14.86
CA ILE A 96 10.04 -3.66 -16.28
C ILE A 96 11.32 -4.40 -16.60
N LYS A 97 12.44 -4.15 -15.90
CA LYS A 97 13.72 -4.83 -16.12
C LYS A 97 13.63 -6.35 -15.95
N ASN A 98 12.82 -6.81 -15.01
CA ASN A 98 12.64 -8.22 -14.67
C ASN A 98 11.14 -8.60 -14.70
N TYR A 99 10.43 -8.06 -15.69
CA TYR A 99 9.00 -8.27 -15.85
C TYR A 99 8.65 -9.73 -16.08
N SER A 100 7.63 -10.22 -15.37
CA SER A 100 6.90 -11.44 -15.68
C SER A 100 5.40 -11.14 -15.78
N LYS A 101 4.74 -11.72 -16.78
CA LYS A 101 3.27 -11.62 -16.92
C LYS A 101 2.51 -12.28 -15.74
N ASP A 102 3.19 -13.12 -14.98
CA ASP A 102 2.61 -13.86 -13.87
C ASP A 102 2.67 -13.03 -12.55
N HIS A 103 3.39 -11.91 -12.55
CA HIS A 103 3.42 -11.02 -11.39
C HIS A 103 2.04 -10.41 -11.13
N ARG A 104 1.60 -10.48 -9.89
CA ARG A 104 0.38 -9.83 -9.39
C ARG A 104 0.78 -8.64 -8.53
N PHE A 105 0.36 -7.45 -8.92
CA PHE A 105 0.71 -6.23 -8.20
C PHE A 105 -0.38 -5.82 -7.22
N VAL A 106 0.04 -5.45 -6.00
CA VAL A 106 -0.84 -4.92 -4.96
C VAL A 106 -0.44 -3.49 -4.64
N LEU A 107 -1.32 -2.53 -4.90
CA LEU A 107 -1.07 -1.10 -4.73
C LEU A 107 -1.50 -0.65 -3.33
N LEU A 108 -0.52 -0.44 -2.45
CA LEU A 108 -0.70 0.21 -1.15
C LEU A 108 -0.53 1.74 -1.27
N THR A 109 0.08 2.20 -2.35
CA THR A 109 0.30 3.61 -2.68
C THR A 109 -1.01 4.40 -2.64
N LYS A 110 -1.03 5.50 -1.89
CA LYS A 110 -2.18 6.40 -1.76
C LYS A 110 -2.05 7.60 -2.69
N GLY A 111 -3.20 8.15 -3.11
CA GLY A 111 -3.28 9.38 -3.88
C GLY A 111 -3.61 9.15 -5.36
N LEU A 112 -3.70 10.28 -6.06
CA LEU A 112 -3.87 10.36 -7.50
C LEU A 112 -2.56 10.87 -8.12
N THR A 113 -2.46 10.80 -9.43
CA THR A 113 -1.30 11.25 -10.21
C THR A 113 -1.75 12.08 -11.39
N LEU A 114 -0.80 12.73 -12.05
CA LEU A 114 -1.04 13.37 -13.34
C LEU A 114 -0.55 12.47 -14.47
N MET A 115 -1.36 12.35 -15.50
CA MET A 115 -1.04 11.67 -16.74
C MET A 115 -1.62 12.50 -17.90
N ASP A 116 -0.76 12.95 -18.80
CA ASP A 116 -1.14 13.80 -19.93
C ASP A 116 -1.96 15.04 -19.50
N ASN A 117 -1.52 15.72 -18.43
CA ASN A 117 -2.17 16.87 -17.78
C ASN A 117 -3.57 16.61 -17.23
N LYS A 118 -3.96 15.36 -17.04
CA LYS A 118 -5.25 14.96 -16.42
C LYS A 118 -4.99 14.19 -15.13
N ILE A 119 -5.90 14.38 -14.17
CA ILE A 119 -5.91 13.59 -12.93
C ILE A 119 -6.20 12.13 -13.30
N SER A 120 -5.40 11.22 -12.79
CA SER A 120 -5.50 9.79 -13.06
C SER A 120 -5.23 8.97 -11.81
N THR A 121 -5.67 7.72 -11.80
CA THR A 121 -5.36 6.76 -10.75
C THR A 121 -3.95 6.19 -10.94
N ILE A 122 -3.36 5.66 -9.86
CA ILE A 122 -2.05 5.03 -9.89
C ILE A 122 -2.07 3.78 -10.79
N SER A 123 -3.13 2.97 -10.70
CA SER A 123 -3.31 1.79 -11.55
C SER A 123 -3.33 2.13 -13.04
N SER A 124 -4.07 3.18 -13.42
CA SER A 124 -4.12 3.65 -14.81
C SER A 124 -2.75 4.12 -15.30
N LYS A 125 -2.00 4.84 -14.47
CA LYS A 125 -0.64 5.30 -14.80
C LYS A 125 0.31 4.13 -15.01
N ILE A 126 0.33 3.15 -14.12
CA ILE A 126 1.17 1.95 -14.25
C ILE A 126 0.86 1.24 -15.58
N ASN A 127 -0.41 0.98 -15.87
CA ASN A 127 -0.81 0.32 -17.12
C ASN A 127 -0.41 1.12 -18.35
N SER A 128 -0.50 2.46 -18.31
CA SER A 128 -0.03 3.31 -19.41
C SER A 128 1.48 3.18 -19.63
N ILE A 129 2.29 3.17 -18.56
CA ILE A 129 3.75 3.03 -18.65
C ILE A 129 4.12 1.67 -19.25
N PHE A 130 3.52 0.58 -18.76
CA PHE A 130 3.79 -0.77 -19.28
C PHE A 130 3.37 -0.88 -20.74
N LYS A 131 2.20 -0.36 -21.12
CA LYS A 131 1.72 -0.35 -22.51
C LYS A 131 2.68 0.42 -23.43
N LYS A 132 3.20 1.58 -23.00
CA LYS A 132 4.21 2.35 -23.77
C LYS A 132 5.51 1.56 -24.00
N LYS A 133 5.80 0.54 -23.19
CA LYS A 133 6.93 -0.38 -23.33
C LYS A 133 6.57 -1.67 -24.07
N GLY A 134 5.39 -1.75 -24.69
CA GLY A 134 4.94 -2.92 -25.42
C GLY A 134 4.50 -4.10 -24.56
N LEU A 135 4.30 -3.89 -23.27
CA LEU A 135 3.86 -4.92 -22.34
C LEU A 135 2.32 -4.93 -22.20
N SER A 136 1.77 -6.09 -21.83
CA SER A 136 0.33 -6.24 -21.59
C SER A 136 -0.16 -5.42 -20.40
N GLU A 137 -1.48 -5.27 -20.28
CA GLU A 137 -2.11 -4.72 -19.09
C GLU A 137 -1.74 -5.56 -17.86
N GLN A 138 -1.37 -4.89 -16.78
CA GLN A 138 -0.92 -5.55 -15.58
C GLN A 138 -2.09 -6.00 -14.71
N ASN A 139 -1.91 -7.13 -14.03
CA ASN A 139 -2.84 -7.60 -13.02
C ASN A 139 -2.64 -6.79 -11.74
N LEU A 140 -3.37 -5.69 -11.65
CA LEU A 140 -3.27 -4.73 -10.55
C LEU A 140 -4.44 -4.91 -9.57
N SER A 141 -4.13 -4.99 -8.29
CA SER A 141 -5.10 -4.87 -7.21
C SER A 141 -4.80 -3.62 -6.39
N SER A 142 -5.82 -2.90 -5.98
CA SER A 142 -5.66 -1.72 -5.12
C SER A 142 -6.21 -2.00 -3.73
N VAL A 143 -5.43 -1.67 -2.70
CA VAL A 143 -5.81 -1.85 -1.29
C VAL A 143 -5.97 -0.47 -0.67
N LYS A 144 -7.21 -0.10 -0.35
CA LYS A 144 -7.57 1.20 0.21
C LYS A 144 -8.58 1.06 1.34
N GLY A 145 -8.56 2.00 2.27
CA GLY A 145 -9.51 2.03 3.38
C GLY A 145 -9.06 2.92 4.53
N PRO A 146 -9.85 3.00 5.60
CA PRO A 146 -9.54 3.76 6.81
C PRO A 146 -8.49 3.04 7.68
N CYS A 147 -7.48 2.47 7.05
CA CYS A 147 -6.41 1.74 7.72
C CYS A 147 -5.20 2.67 7.93
N LEU A 148 -4.84 2.87 9.19
CA LEU A 148 -3.61 3.55 9.59
C LEU A 148 -2.49 2.52 9.75
N ALA A 149 -1.29 2.84 9.29
CA ALA A 149 -0.14 1.95 9.36
C ALA A 149 0.19 1.55 10.81
N THR A 150 0.17 2.51 11.73
CA THR A 150 0.39 2.26 13.17
C THR A 150 -0.65 1.32 13.77
N GLY A 151 -1.93 1.50 13.40
CA GLY A 151 -3.01 0.63 13.84
C GLY A 151 -2.84 -0.80 13.31
N LEU A 152 -2.53 -0.95 12.02
CA LEU A 152 -2.31 -2.26 11.40
C LEU A 152 -1.11 -3.00 12.02
N ALA A 153 0.01 -2.30 12.21
CA ALA A 153 1.21 -2.87 12.81
C ALA A 153 1.00 -3.33 14.27
N ASN A 154 0.15 -2.61 15.02
CA ASN A 154 -0.21 -2.93 16.40
C ASN A 154 -1.47 -3.80 16.52
N LYS A 155 -1.93 -4.40 15.42
CA LYS A 155 -3.08 -5.32 15.37
C LYS A 155 -4.39 -4.72 15.89
N ILE A 156 -4.55 -3.41 15.75
CA ILE A 156 -5.81 -2.72 16.05
C ILE A 156 -6.82 -3.07 14.96
N ARG A 157 -8.04 -3.40 15.35
CA ARG A 157 -9.10 -3.75 14.40
C ARG A 157 -9.32 -2.66 13.38
N THR A 158 -9.18 -3.03 12.13
CA THR A 158 -9.34 -2.13 10.99
C THR A 158 -9.88 -2.89 9.79
N SER A 159 -10.39 -2.17 8.81
CA SER A 159 -10.87 -2.75 7.57
C SER A 159 -10.30 -2.03 6.35
N THR A 160 -10.29 -2.75 5.24
CA THR A 160 -9.84 -2.22 3.94
C THR A 160 -10.65 -2.85 2.82
N VAL A 161 -10.63 -2.22 1.66
CA VAL A 161 -11.18 -2.79 0.43
C VAL A 161 -10.04 -3.23 -0.46
N ILE A 162 -10.12 -4.43 -0.99
CA ILE A 162 -9.25 -4.95 -2.03
C ILE A 162 -10.02 -4.93 -3.34
N ALA A 163 -9.58 -4.10 -4.27
CA ALA A 163 -10.20 -3.98 -5.57
C ALA A 163 -9.33 -4.57 -6.68
N ASN A 164 -9.92 -5.42 -7.52
CA ASN A 164 -9.31 -5.95 -8.73
C ASN A 164 -10.40 -6.15 -9.78
N LYS A 165 -10.13 -5.88 -11.06
CA LYS A 165 -11.07 -6.15 -12.18
C LYS A 165 -11.56 -7.59 -12.22
N ASN A 166 -10.79 -8.53 -11.68
CA ASN A 166 -11.17 -9.92 -11.47
C ASN A 166 -11.36 -10.16 -9.96
N ILE A 167 -12.60 -10.31 -9.54
CA ILE A 167 -12.98 -10.49 -8.13
C ILE A 167 -12.32 -11.74 -7.49
N SER A 168 -12.03 -12.78 -8.27
CA SER A 168 -11.35 -13.98 -7.78
C SER A 168 -9.93 -13.66 -7.31
N ILE A 169 -9.23 -12.74 -8.00
CA ILE A 169 -7.89 -12.30 -7.59
C ILE A 169 -7.96 -11.44 -6.34
N ALA A 170 -8.95 -10.54 -6.24
CA ALA A 170 -9.18 -9.77 -5.01
C ALA A 170 -9.44 -10.71 -3.83
N LYS A 171 -10.19 -11.79 -4.03
CA LYS A 171 -10.45 -12.82 -3.01
C LYS A 171 -9.17 -13.55 -2.61
N GLU A 172 -8.36 -14.01 -3.56
CA GLU A 172 -7.07 -14.66 -3.25
C GLU A 172 -6.16 -13.75 -2.40
N ILE A 173 -6.08 -12.45 -2.74
CA ILE A 173 -5.30 -11.49 -1.95
C ILE A 173 -5.90 -11.30 -0.56
N SER A 174 -7.22 -11.23 -0.46
CA SER A 174 -7.92 -11.18 0.82
C SER A 174 -7.55 -12.34 1.73
N GLU A 175 -7.56 -13.57 1.22
CA GLU A 175 -7.17 -14.77 1.96
C GLU A 175 -5.71 -14.73 2.46
N ILE A 176 -4.83 -14.04 1.74
CA ILE A 176 -3.42 -13.89 2.10
C ILE A 176 -3.22 -12.90 3.26
N VAL A 177 -4.05 -11.84 3.32
CA VAL A 177 -3.81 -10.72 4.25
C VAL A 177 -4.82 -10.61 5.37
N SER A 178 -6.01 -11.21 5.26
CA SER A 178 -7.07 -11.09 6.28
C SER A 178 -6.70 -11.78 7.58
N THR A 179 -7.00 -11.13 8.69
CA THR A 179 -6.82 -11.64 10.05
C THR A 179 -8.02 -11.21 10.91
N ASP A 180 -8.07 -11.62 12.18
CA ASP A 180 -9.14 -11.21 13.11
C ASP A 180 -9.21 -9.69 13.33
N TYR A 181 -8.10 -8.99 13.14
CA TYR A 181 -8.00 -7.53 13.28
C TYR A 181 -7.94 -6.78 11.94
N TYR A 182 -7.59 -7.44 10.82
CA TYR A 182 -7.52 -6.83 9.50
C TYR A 182 -8.55 -7.46 8.57
N ARG A 183 -9.73 -6.86 8.52
CA ARG A 183 -10.83 -7.31 7.67
C ARG A 183 -10.73 -6.71 6.28
N THR A 184 -11.13 -7.49 5.28
CA THR A 184 -11.09 -7.06 3.89
C THR A 184 -12.44 -7.22 3.23
N GLU A 185 -12.88 -6.19 2.54
CA GLU A 185 -14.02 -6.19 1.61
C GLU A 185 -13.49 -6.30 0.18
N LEU A 186 -14.32 -6.80 -0.73
CA LEU A 186 -13.92 -7.01 -2.13
C LEU A 186 -14.67 -6.07 -3.06
N SER A 187 -14.00 -5.59 -4.13
CA SER A 187 -14.59 -4.76 -5.16
C SER A 187 -13.98 -5.06 -6.53
N GLU A 188 -14.75 -4.86 -7.61
CA GLU A 188 -14.23 -4.85 -8.97
C GLU A 188 -13.89 -3.44 -9.46
N ASP A 189 -14.31 -2.40 -8.73
CA ASP A 189 -14.09 -1.00 -9.07
C ASP A 189 -12.77 -0.46 -8.51
N ILE A 190 -11.67 -0.75 -9.18
CA ILE A 190 -10.34 -0.24 -8.81
C ILE A 190 -10.31 1.30 -8.86
N ILE A 191 -10.90 1.90 -9.90
CA ILE A 191 -10.87 3.35 -10.13
C ILE A 191 -11.62 4.08 -9.02
N GLY A 192 -12.83 3.62 -8.69
CA GLY A 192 -13.62 4.20 -7.60
C GLY A 192 -12.92 4.07 -6.26
N ILE A 193 -12.34 2.91 -5.94
CA ILE A 193 -11.62 2.69 -4.67
C ILE A 193 -10.35 3.54 -4.58
N GLU A 194 -9.57 3.69 -5.64
CA GLU A 194 -8.39 4.58 -5.65
C GLU A 194 -8.80 6.04 -5.49
N THR A 195 -9.83 6.47 -6.18
CA THR A 195 -10.38 7.83 -6.12
C THR A 195 -10.91 8.14 -4.71
N ALA A 196 -11.75 7.27 -4.16
CA ALA A 196 -12.29 7.41 -2.81
C ALA A 196 -11.17 7.48 -1.75
N GLY A 197 -10.16 6.60 -1.88
CA GLY A 197 -8.98 6.59 -1.00
C GLY A 197 -8.16 7.88 -1.05
N ALA A 198 -8.12 8.56 -2.20
CA ALA A 198 -7.40 9.82 -2.36
C ALA A 198 -8.16 11.02 -1.77
N ILE A 199 -9.48 11.09 -1.97
CA ILE A 199 -10.30 12.25 -1.58
C ILE A 199 -10.83 12.19 -0.14
N LYS A 200 -10.73 11.05 0.54
CA LYS A 200 -11.26 10.86 1.90
C LYS A 200 -10.81 11.94 2.90
N ASN A 201 -9.56 12.39 2.80
CA ASN A 201 -9.01 13.39 3.71
C ASN A 201 -9.65 14.77 3.51
N ILE A 202 -10.11 15.09 2.29
CA ILE A 202 -10.84 16.33 1.98
C ILE A 202 -12.17 16.33 2.73
N TYR A 203 -12.90 15.23 2.70
CA TYR A 203 -14.15 15.09 3.46
C TYR A 203 -13.92 15.18 4.97
N SER A 204 -12.89 14.55 5.50
CA SER A 204 -12.53 14.64 6.93
C SER A 204 -12.24 16.09 7.36
N MET A 205 -11.54 16.86 6.51
CA MET A 205 -11.29 18.29 6.78
C MET A 205 -12.56 19.13 6.72
N LEU A 206 -13.47 18.86 5.78
CA LEU A 206 -14.74 19.58 5.65
C LEU A 206 -15.63 19.32 6.87
N ILE A 207 -15.73 18.08 7.33
CA ILE A 207 -16.51 17.70 8.50
C ILE A 207 -15.95 18.37 9.76
N GLY A 208 -14.64 18.28 10.01
CA GLY A 208 -13.99 18.91 11.16
C GLY A 208 -14.21 20.42 11.20
N ARG A 209 -14.14 21.10 10.04
CA ARG A 209 -14.40 22.54 9.95
C ARG A 209 -15.88 22.90 10.20
N SER A 210 -16.80 22.03 9.81
CA SER A 210 -18.23 22.16 10.08
C SER A 210 -18.55 22.07 11.58
N GLU A 211 -17.91 21.15 12.30
CA GLU A 211 -18.08 21.02 13.75
C GLU A 211 -17.55 22.25 14.52
N ASP A 212 -16.41 22.80 14.12
CA ASP A 212 -15.86 24.03 14.72
C ASP A 212 -16.78 25.24 14.45
N GLY A 213 -17.37 25.36 13.26
CA GLY A 213 -18.35 26.39 12.93
C GLY A 213 -19.63 26.30 13.77
N THR A 214 -20.07 25.09 14.10
CA THR A 214 -21.26 24.87 14.94
C THR A 214 -20.99 25.24 16.40
N ARG A 215 -19.78 24.99 16.91
CA ARG A 215 -19.38 25.39 18.29
C ARG A 215 -19.28 26.91 18.45
N LEU A 216 -18.80 27.63 17.44
CA LEU A 216 -18.73 29.09 17.43
C LEU A 216 -20.13 29.74 17.47
N ASN A 217 -21.10 29.15 16.80
CA ASN A 217 -22.48 29.65 16.82
C ASN A 217 -23.21 29.37 18.13
N SER A 218 -22.89 28.33 18.88
CA SER A 218 -23.49 28.03 20.17
C SER A 218 -22.97 28.94 21.31
N SER A 219 -21.79 29.53 21.16
CA SER A 219 -21.22 30.46 22.13
C SER A 219 -21.77 31.91 22.02
N HIS A 220 -22.45 32.24 20.91
CA HIS A 220 -23.09 33.57 20.71
C HIS A 220 -24.53 33.63 21.15
N SER A 221 -25.19 32.54 21.55
CA SER A 221 -26.58 32.50 21.98
C SER A 221 -26.80 32.66 23.50
N GLU A 222 -25.75 32.86 24.28
CA GLU A 222 -25.83 33.02 25.74
C GLU A 222 -25.59 34.48 26.24
N ILE A 223 -25.61 35.49 25.35
CA ILE A 223 -25.53 36.89 25.72
C ILE A 223 -26.75 37.63 25.14
N SER A 224 -27.90 37.48 25.80
CA SER A 224 -29.03 38.42 25.74
C SER A 224 -30.01 38.18 26.89
#